data_64f6b62cfccd3fd7d094ec0094d73aa0
#
_entry.id   64f6b62cfccd3fd7d094ec0094d73aa0
#
_cell.length_a   1.000
_cell.length_b   1.000
_cell.length_c   1.000
_cell.angle_alpha   90.00
_cell.angle_beta   90.00
_cell.angle_gamma   90.00
#
_symmetry.space_group_name_H-M   'P 1'
#
loop_
_entity.id
_entity.type
_entity.pdbx_description
1 polymer ?
#
loop_
_entity_poly.entity_id
_entity_poly.type
_entity_poly.pdbx_seq_one_letter_code
_entity_poly.pdbx_strand_id
1 'polypeptide(L)'
;MTGKEFLWQYIMIDRQIRSVKLQLDSMTEVAKENAMSSVFQNEITDLKNELKNLISESAAVKRRILDRIQMIENDECRDILTKRYIEIKTVSQIAREMFMSRQGVHYHLAAGEKAISSLI
;
A
#
# COMPACT_ATOMS: atom_id res chain seq x y z
N MET A 1 10.82 -14.54 -4.72
CA MET A 1 9.72 -13.55 -4.74
C MET A 1 9.28 -13.30 -6.17
N THR A 2 7.98 -13.38 -6.44
CA THR A 2 7.43 -13.05 -7.76
C THR A 2 7.26 -11.54 -7.89
N GLY A 3 7.08 -11.06 -9.13
CA GLY A 3 6.78 -9.65 -9.37
C GLY A 3 5.52 -9.19 -8.65
N LYS A 4 4.48 -10.03 -8.64
CA LYS A 4 3.23 -9.73 -7.95
C LYS A 4 3.44 -9.62 -6.44
N GLU A 5 4.19 -10.52 -5.82
CA GLU A 5 4.51 -10.45 -4.40
C GLU A 5 5.30 -9.19 -4.06
N PHE A 6 6.26 -8.84 -4.91
CA PHE A 6 7.04 -7.61 -4.75
C PHE A 6 6.14 -6.36 -4.77
N LEU A 7 5.24 -6.28 -5.74
CA LEU A 7 4.32 -5.16 -5.89
C LEU A 7 3.31 -5.07 -4.74
N TRP A 8 2.86 -6.20 -4.22
CA TRP A 8 1.89 -6.25 -3.12
C TRP A 8 2.44 -5.74 -1.78
N GLN A 9 3.75 -5.62 -1.63
CA GLN A 9 4.38 -5.19 -0.37
C GLN A 9 3.82 -3.87 0.15
N TYR A 10 3.64 -2.90 -0.75
CA TYR A 10 3.13 -1.59 -0.36
C TYR A 10 1.68 -1.67 0.13
N ILE A 11 0.84 -2.42 -0.57
CA ILE A 11 -0.57 -2.61 -0.17
C ILE A 11 -0.66 -3.27 1.22
N MET A 12 0.19 -4.26 1.47
CA MET A 12 0.22 -4.95 2.76
C MET A 12 0.59 -4.01 3.91
N ILE A 13 1.59 -3.17 3.70
CA ILE A 13 2.00 -2.18 4.70
C ILE A 13 0.91 -1.13 4.90
N ASP A 14 0.26 -0.68 3.82
CA ASP A 14 -0.86 0.26 3.89
C ASP A 14 -1.99 -0.29 4.75
N ARG A 15 -2.31 -1.57 4.61
CA ARG A 15 -3.31 -2.25 5.44
C ARG A 15 -2.91 -2.27 6.91
N GLN A 16 -1.64 -2.56 7.20
CA GLN A 16 -1.12 -2.54 8.57
C GLN A 16 -1.20 -1.14 9.18
N ILE A 17 -0.85 -0.11 8.42
CA ILE A 17 -0.95 1.28 8.86
C ILE A 17 -2.40 1.63 9.23
N ARG A 18 -3.35 1.27 8.38
CA ARG A 18 -4.78 1.51 8.63
C ARG A 18 -5.25 0.80 9.89
N SER A 19 -4.82 -0.44 10.10
CA SER A 19 -5.17 -1.21 11.29
C SER A 19 -4.64 -0.57 12.57
N VAL A 20 -3.38 -0.14 12.57
CA VAL A 20 -2.76 0.53 13.73
C VAL A 20 -3.44 1.88 14.00
N LYS A 21 -3.79 2.63 12.96
CA LYS A 21 -4.51 3.89 13.12
C LYS A 21 -5.87 3.69 13.80
N LEU A 22 -6.61 2.66 13.40
CA LEU A 22 -7.90 2.34 14.02
C LEU A 22 -7.74 1.97 15.49
N GLN A 23 -6.72 1.17 15.82
CA GLN A 23 -6.42 0.81 17.21
C GLN A 23 -6.05 2.06 18.03
N LEU A 24 -5.24 2.94 17.45
CA LEU A 24 -4.81 4.17 18.11
C LEU A 24 -6.00 5.10 18.37
N ASP A 25 -6.89 5.27 17.40
CA ASP A 25 -8.08 6.10 17.54
C ASP A 25 -9.00 5.55 18.63
N SER A 26 -9.22 4.24 18.63
CA SER A 26 -10.03 3.56 19.63
C SER A 26 -9.47 3.72 21.04
N MET A 27 -8.15 3.52 21.19
CA MET A 27 -7.46 3.68 22.48
C MET A 27 -7.51 5.12 22.99
N THR A 28 -7.35 6.07 22.07
CA THR A 28 -7.40 7.50 22.41
C THR A 28 -8.79 7.89 22.93
N GLU A 29 -9.86 7.39 22.31
CA GLU A 29 -11.22 7.63 22.76
C GLU A 29 -11.46 7.03 24.15
N VAL A 30 -11.04 5.78 24.38
CA VAL A 30 -11.16 5.11 25.68
C VAL A 30 -10.39 5.87 26.77
N ALA A 31 -9.19 6.35 26.46
CA ALA A 31 -8.37 7.10 27.42
C ALA A 31 -9.01 8.43 27.82
N LYS A 32 -9.72 9.09 26.92
CA LYS A 32 -10.44 10.32 27.20
C LYS A 32 -11.61 10.11 28.17
N GLU A 33 -12.25 8.96 28.12
CA GLU A 33 -13.44 8.65 28.90
C GLU A 33 -13.11 8.08 30.28
N ASN A 34 -11.87 7.63 30.51
CA ASN A 34 -11.48 6.93 31.72
C ASN A 34 -10.45 7.70 32.54
N ALA A 35 -10.65 7.68 33.88
CA ALA A 35 -9.73 8.28 34.84
C ALA A 35 -8.39 7.52 34.95
N MET A 36 -8.31 6.28 34.41
CA MET A 36 -7.12 5.44 34.45
C MET A 36 -6.26 5.59 33.19
N SER A 37 -6.09 6.81 32.75
CA SER A 37 -5.39 7.13 31.50
C SER A 37 -3.93 6.66 31.46
N SER A 38 -3.27 6.50 32.62
CA SER A 38 -1.87 6.08 32.65
C SER A 38 -1.63 4.69 32.07
N VAL A 39 -2.59 3.76 32.24
CA VAL A 39 -2.51 2.41 31.65
C VAL A 39 -2.56 2.47 30.14
N PHE A 40 -3.46 3.29 29.61
CA PHE A 40 -3.65 3.45 28.17
C PHE A 40 -2.55 4.27 27.53
N GLN A 41 -1.89 5.16 28.26
CA GLN A 41 -0.82 6.01 27.70
C GLN A 41 0.37 5.21 27.19
N ASN A 42 0.75 4.14 27.88
CA ASN A 42 1.85 3.27 27.43
C ASN A 42 1.48 2.56 26.13
N GLU A 43 0.26 2.04 26.02
CA GLU A 43 -0.21 1.39 24.79
C GLU A 43 -0.35 2.39 23.64
N ILE A 44 -0.83 3.59 23.92
CA ILE A 44 -0.92 4.66 22.93
C ILE A 44 0.47 5.02 22.40
N THR A 45 1.44 5.15 23.28
CA THR A 45 2.83 5.44 22.91
C THR A 45 3.41 4.34 22.02
N ASP A 46 3.18 3.07 22.39
CA ASP A 46 3.65 1.92 21.62
C ASP A 46 3.01 1.90 20.22
N LEU A 47 1.72 2.16 20.14
CA LEU A 47 1.01 2.22 18.85
C LEU A 47 1.52 3.37 17.98
N LYS A 48 1.79 4.54 18.57
CA LYS A 48 2.37 5.68 17.85
C LYS A 48 3.75 5.35 17.29
N ASN A 49 4.57 4.66 18.06
CA ASN A 49 5.91 4.24 17.62
C ASN A 49 5.81 3.20 16.49
N GLU A 50 4.92 2.22 16.62
CA GLU A 50 4.66 1.23 15.58
C GLU A 50 4.20 1.91 14.29
N LEU A 51 3.26 2.85 14.40
CA LEU A 51 2.76 3.61 13.25
C LEU A 51 3.87 4.39 12.56
N LYS A 52 4.72 5.06 13.32
CA LYS A 52 5.87 5.81 12.80
C LYS A 52 6.82 4.90 12.00
N ASN A 53 7.12 3.71 12.55
CA ASN A 53 7.99 2.74 11.90
C ASN A 53 7.37 2.21 10.61
N LEU A 54 6.08 1.91 10.63
CA LEU A 54 5.35 1.44 9.44
C LEU A 54 5.31 2.51 8.34
N ILE A 55 5.10 3.78 8.70
CA ILE A 55 5.10 4.89 7.73
C ILE A 55 6.47 5.02 7.08
N SER A 56 7.55 4.93 7.85
CA SER A 56 8.91 4.95 7.34
C SER A 56 9.18 3.80 6.38
N GLU A 57 8.79 2.60 6.77
CA GLU A 57 8.94 1.40 5.94
C GLU A 57 8.11 1.50 4.66
N SER A 58 6.88 2.02 4.77
CA SER A 58 5.98 2.26 3.64
C SER A 58 6.63 3.17 2.59
N ALA A 59 7.24 4.26 3.03
CA ALA A 59 7.92 5.20 2.13
C ALA A 59 9.08 4.53 1.38
N ALA A 60 9.86 3.71 2.07
CA ALA A 60 11.00 2.99 1.47
C ALA A 60 10.52 1.94 0.47
N VAL A 61 9.49 1.18 0.81
CA VAL A 61 8.90 0.17 -0.08
C VAL A 61 8.31 0.83 -1.32
N LYS A 62 7.57 1.92 -1.14
CA LYS A 62 6.98 2.67 -2.25
C LYS A 62 8.04 3.11 -3.24
N ARG A 63 9.15 3.65 -2.74
CA ARG A 63 10.26 4.09 -3.61
C ARG A 63 10.84 2.93 -4.40
N ARG A 64 11.09 1.80 -3.76
CA ARG A 64 11.63 0.62 -4.45
C ARG A 64 10.69 0.15 -5.55
N ILE A 65 9.40 0.11 -5.28
CA ILE A 65 8.40 -0.32 -6.26
C ILE A 65 8.33 0.65 -7.43
N LEU A 66 8.27 1.96 -7.16
CA LEU A 66 8.24 2.98 -8.21
C LEU A 66 9.48 2.93 -9.09
N ASP A 67 10.65 2.73 -8.49
CA ASP A 67 11.90 2.62 -9.25
C ASP A 67 11.87 1.44 -10.23
N ARG A 68 11.28 0.31 -9.83
CA ARG A 68 11.15 -0.85 -10.71
C ARG A 68 10.09 -0.62 -11.80
N ILE A 69 8.96 -0.01 -11.43
CA ILE A 69 7.90 0.30 -12.41
C ILE A 69 8.44 1.22 -13.51
N GLN A 70 9.26 2.20 -13.15
CA GLN A 70 9.85 3.13 -14.12
C GLN A 70 10.76 2.45 -15.15
N MET A 71 11.24 1.24 -14.87
CA MET A 71 12.06 0.47 -15.79
C MET A 71 11.25 -0.22 -16.89
N ILE A 72 9.95 -0.27 -16.77
CA ILE A 72 9.06 -0.88 -17.78
C ILE A 72 8.89 0.10 -18.94
N GLU A 73 9.11 -0.38 -20.15
CA GLU A 73 9.07 0.47 -21.35
C GLU A 73 7.66 0.91 -21.75
N ASN A 74 6.67 0.05 -21.58
CA ASN A 74 5.29 0.33 -21.98
C ASN A 74 4.61 1.31 -21.05
N ASP A 75 4.21 2.49 -21.57
CA ASP A 75 3.59 3.56 -20.78
C ASP A 75 2.28 3.13 -20.12
N GLU A 76 1.41 2.44 -20.85
CA GLU A 76 0.13 1.99 -20.32
C GLU A 76 0.33 1.01 -19.17
N CYS A 77 1.30 0.11 -19.32
CA CYS A 77 1.64 -0.88 -18.30
C CYS A 77 2.13 -0.19 -17.02
N ARG A 78 3.03 0.80 -17.15
CA ARG A 78 3.50 1.59 -15.99
C ARG A 78 2.34 2.29 -15.28
N ASP A 79 1.48 2.95 -16.04
CA ASP A 79 0.34 3.69 -15.48
C ASP A 79 -0.61 2.77 -14.73
N ILE A 80 -0.92 1.63 -15.31
CA ILE A 80 -1.83 0.65 -14.73
C ILE A 80 -1.23 0.05 -13.45
N LEU A 81 0.06 -0.31 -13.46
CA LEU A 81 0.74 -0.81 -12.27
C LEU A 81 0.75 0.23 -11.15
N THR A 82 1.04 1.48 -11.49
CA THR A 82 1.03 2.58 -10.51
C THR A 82 -0.36 2.77 -9.91
N LYS A 83 -1.38 2.79 -10.73
CA LYS A 83 -2.76 2.94 -10.27
C LYS A 83 -3.19 1.79 -9.35
N ARG A 84 -2.82 0.56 -9.71
CA ARG A 84 -3.21 -0.62 -8.95
C ARG A 84 -2.45 -0.77 -7.63
N TYR A 85 -1.13 -0.61 -7.68
CA TYR A 85 -0.26 -0.98 -6.55
C TYR A 85 0.20 0.18 -5.69
N ILE A 86 0.21 1.39 -6.21
CA ILE A 86 0.61 2.59 -5.46
C ILE A 86 -0.62 3.43 -5.07
N GLU A 87 -1.52 3.67 -6.01
CA GLU A 87 -2.77 4.40 -5.74
C GLU A 87 -3.86 3.49 -5.17
N ILE A 88 -3.64 2.20 -5.20
CA ILE A 88 -4.50 1.15 -4.62
C ILE A 88 -5.93 1.23 -5.17
N LYS A 89 -6.04 1.38 -6.49
CA LYS A 89 -7.33 1.43 -7.18
C LYS A 89 -7.79 0.03 -7.58
N THR A 90 -9.11 -0.14 -7.68
CA THR A 90 -9.69 -1.38 -8.18
C THR A 90 -9.53 -1.48 -9.69
N VAL A 91 -9.60 -2.70 -10.21
CA VAL A 91 -9.56 -2.92 -11.66
C VAL A 91 -10.67 -2.14 -12.37
N SER A 92 -11.86 -2.07 -11.79
CA SER A 92 -12.98 -1.30 -12.35
C SER A 92 -12.69 0.19 -12.44
N GLN A 93 -12.08 0.76 -11.40
CA GLN A 93 -11.69 2.18 -11.40
C GLN A 93 -10.63 2.46 -12.46
N ILE A 94 -9.62 1.59 -12.56
CA ILE A 94 -8.56 1.72 -13.56
C ILE A 94 -9.13 1.65 -14.97
N ALA A 95 -10.02 0.68 -15.22
CA ALA A 95 -10.67 0.52 -16.52
C ALA A 95 -11.40 1.79 -16.94
N ARG A 96 -12.14 2.42 -16.03
CA ARG A 96 -12.83 3.69 -16.30
C ARG A 96 -11.87 4.82 -16.59
N GLU A 97 -10.82 4.96 -15.76
CA GLU A 97 -9.84 6.05 -15.92
C GLU A 97 -9.02 5.94 -17.20
N MET A 98 -8.71 4.71 -17.60
CA MET A 98 -7.89 4.44 -18.79
C MET A 98 -8.71 4.22 -20.06
N PHE A 99 -10.04 4.33 -19.98
CA PHE A 99 -10.95 4.11 -21.11
C PHE A 99 -10.73 2.75 -21.78
N MET A 100 -10.61 1.69 -20.97
CA MET A 100 -10.40 0.33 -21.47
C MET A 100 -11.27 -0.68 -20.73
N SER A 101 -11.34 -1.90 -21.23
CA SER A 101 -12.07 -2.99 -20.57
C SER A 101 -11.31 -3.50 -19.35
N ARG A 102 -12.02 -4.16 -18.43
CA ARG A 102 -11.39 -4.85 -17.30
C ARG A 102 -10.39 -5.89 -17.80
N GLN A 103 -10.73 -6.59 -18.87
CA GLN A 103 -9.88 -7.58 -19.50
C GLN A 103 -8.56 -6.96 -19.97
N GLY A 104 -8.63 -5.76 -20.57
CA GLY A 104 -7.46 -4.99 -20.97
C GLY A 104 -6.59 -4.62 -19.77
N VAL A 105 -7.20 -4.20 -18.65
CA VAL A 105 -6.47 -3.91 -17.41
C VAL A 105 -5.77 -5.16 -16.90
N HIS A 106 -6.45 -6.31 -16.83
CA HIS A 106 -5.84 -7.57 -16.39
C HIS A 106 -4.68 -8.01 -17.29
N TYR A 107 -4.81 -7.80 -18.61
CA TYR A 107 -3.74 -8.10 -19.55
C TYR A 107 -2.48 -7.29 -19.22
N HIS A 108 -2.62 -6.00 -19.01
CA HIS A 108 -1.49 -5.12 -18.68
C HIS A 108 -0.92 -5.42 -17.28
N LEU A 109 -1.77 -5.76 -16.32
CA LEU A 109 -1.32 -6.17 -14.99
C LEU A 109 -0.45 -7.42 -15.07
N ALA A 110 -0.92 -8.44 -15.79
CA ALA A 110 -0.16 -9.69 -15.93
C ALA A 110 1.17 -9.45 -16.62
N ALA A 111 1.18 -8.66 -17.69
CA ALA A 111 2.41 -8.32 -18.42
C ALA A 111 3.39 -7.55 -17.53
N GLY A 112 2.87 -6.57 -16.76
CA GLY A 112 3.67 -5.77 -15.85
C GLY A 112 4.25 -6.58 -14.69
N GLU A 113 3.46 -7.44 -14.09
CA GLU A 113 3.91 -8.34 -13.01
C GLU A 113 5.03 -9.26 -13.50
N LYS A 114 4.90 -9.77 -14.72
CA LYS A 114 5.93 -10.60 -15.34
C LYS A 114 7.21 -9.80 -15.60
N ALA A 115 7.08 -8.57 -16.10
CA ALA A 115 8.22 -7.68 -16.33
C ALA A 115 8.94 -7.36 -15.02
N ILE A 116 8.21 -7.07 -13.96
CA ILE A 116 8.79 -6.83 -12.62
C ILE A 116 9.55 -8.07 -12.12
N SER A 117 9.01 -9.27 -12.35
CA SER A 117 9.69 -10.52 -11.95
C SER A 117 11.09 -10.62 -12.54
N SER A 118 11.31 -10.07 -13.72
CA SER A 118 12.61 -10.06 -14.37
C SER A 118 13.56 -8.99 -13.83
N LEU A 119 13.03 -8.02 -13.08
CA LEU A 119 13.77 -6.85 -12.59
C LEU A 119 14.15 -6.94 -11.11
N ILE A 120 13.67 -7.95 -10.39
CA ILE A 120 13.94 -8.12 -8.95
C ILE A 120 14.96 -9.19 -8.66
#